data_04045547eea54c6d980764446388f077
#
_entry.id   04045547eea54c6d980764446388f077
#
_cell.length_a   1.000
_cell.length_b   1.000
_cell.length_c   1.000
_cell.angle_alpha   90.00
_cell.angle_beta   90.00
_cell.angle_gamma   90.00
#
_symmetry.space_group_name_H-M   'P 1'
#
loop_
_entity.id
_entity.type
_entity.pdbx_description
1 polymer ?
#
loop_
_entity_poly.entity_id
_entity_poly.type
_entity_poly.pdbx_seq_one_letter_code
_entity_poly.pdbx_strand_id
1 'polypeptide(L)'
;MEELSILELASKGGWIMIVLAILSIIAVYIFVERFLAIRSAGKDDKLFMDRIRDYLKNNDVKSAINFCRNTNTAAARMIERGISRMGKPASEIQTAIENTGNLEIATMEKRLPVLATIAGGAPMIGFLGTVIGMVEAFWQMSNAGGNIDISLLSGGIYQAMITTVGGLAVGIIALFAYNYLVAKIDGVVNEIEAKSLTFMDIVSEGE
;
A
#
# COMPACT_ATOMS: atom_id res chain seq x y z
N MET A 1 -31.59 -0.65 25.94
CA MET A 1 -30.30 -0.13 25.51
C MET A 1 -30.50 0.29 24.06
N GLU A 2 -30.57 1.59 23.80
CA GLU A 2 -30.58 2.09 22.41
C GLU A 2 -29.28 1.65 21.76
N GLU A 3 -29.35 0.88 20.69
CA GLU A 3 -28.21 0.52 19.90
C GLU A 3 -27.66 1.81 19.24
N LEU A 4 -26.57 2.32 19.78
CA LEU A 4 -25.89 3.48 19.21
C LEU A 4 -25.43 3.12 17.80
N SER A 5 -26.14 3.61 16.80
CA SER A 5 -25.78 3.45 15.40
C SER A 5 -24.42 4.10 15.14
N ILE A 6 -23.55 3.43 14.36
CA ILE A 6 -22.23 3.95 13.96
C ILE A 6 -22.36 5.33 13.31
N LEU A 7 -23.47 5.58 12.59
CA LEU A 7 -23.78 6.87 11.97
C LEU A 7 -24.10 7.97 12.99
N GLU A 8 -24.81 7.63 14.08
CA GLU A 8 -25.07 8.56 15.18
C GLU A 8 -23.79 8.89 15.95
N LEU A 9 -22.94 7.89 16.19
CA LEU A 9 -21.61 8.10 16.76
C LEU A 9 -20.78 9.04 15.89
N ALA A 10 -20.75 8.82 14.58
CA ALA A 10 -20.02 9.69 13.64
C ALA A 10 -20.54 11.14 13.65
N SER A 11 -21.85 11.34 13.73
CA SER A 11 -22.45 12.67 13.76
C SER A 11 -22.13 13.46 15.04
N LYS A 12 -21.94 12.76 16.16
CA LYS A 12 -21.61 13.37 17.46
C LYS A 12 -20.11 13.72 17.62
N GLY A 13 -19.22 13.19 16.79
CA GLY A 13 -17.77 13.45 16.85
C GLY A 13 -17.32 14.75 16.17
N GLY A 14 -18.27 15.58 15.65
CA GLY A 14 -17.97 16.88 15.05
C GLY A 14 -17.17 16.82 13.75
N TRP A 15 -16.54 17.95 13.34
CA TRP A 15 -15.83 18.08 12.07
C TRP A 15 -14.62 17.13 11.90
N ILE A 16 -13.99 16.72 13.00
CA ILE A 16 -12.86 15.79 13.00
C ILE A 16 -13.26 14.42 12.42
N MET A 17 -14.49 13.98 12.69
CA MET A 17 -14.99 12.73 12.10
C MET A 17 -15.11 12.80 10.59
N ILE A 18 -15.38 13.99 10.02
CA ILE A 18 -15.40 14.18 8.56
C ILE A 18 -13.99 13.96 7.99
N VAL A 19 -12.96 14.52 8.64
CA VAL A 19 -11.57 14.31 8.23
C VAL A 19 -11.19 12.83 8.29
N LEU A 20 -11.54 12.14 9.38
CA LEU A 20 -11.28 10.70 9.53
C LEU A 20 -12.02 9.86 8.49
N ALA A 21 -13.26 10.23 8.15
CA ALA A 21 -14.03 9.56 7.10
C ALA A 21 -13.36 9.72 5.73
N ILE A 22 -12.88 10.92 5.39
CA ILE A 22 -12.14 11.16 4.14
C ILE A 22 -10.85 10.33 4.11
N LEU A 23 -10.08 10.29 5.20
CA LEU A 23 -8.86 9.48 5.30
C LEU A 23 -9.17 7.99 5.16
N SER A 24 -10.28 7.51 5.73
CA SER A 24 -10.74 6.12 5.59
C SER A 24 -11.03 5.77 4.12
N ILE A 25 -11.76 6.64 3.41
CA ILE A 25 -12.06 6.43 1.98
C ILE A 25 -10.78 6.39 1.15
N ILE A 26 -9.84 7.31 1.41
CA ILE A 26 -8.54 7.34 0.72
C ILE A 26 -7.75 6.05 1.01
N ALA A 27 -7.72 5.57 2.25
CA ALA A 27 -7.02 4.36 2.63
C ALA A 27 -7.59 3.13 1.92
N VAL A 28 -8.91 2.98 1.88
CA VAL A 28 -9.60 1.88 1.19
C VAL A 28 -9.32 1.96 -0.33
N TYR A 29 -9.40 3.14 -0.92
CA TYR A 29 -9.11 3.32 -2.33
C TYR A 29 -7.67 2.90 -2.68
N ILE A 30 -6.67 3.37 -1.91
CA ILE A 30 -5.26 3.02 -2.13
C ILE A 30 -5.06 1.51 -1.94
N PHE A 31 -5.66 0.92 -0.91
CA PHE A 31 -5.55 -0.52 -0.67
C PHE A 31 -6.06 -1.33 -1.86
N VAL A 32 -7.27 -1.06 -2.33
CA VAL A 32 -7.88 -1.80 -3.45
C VAL A 32 -7.06 -1.62 -4.73
N GLU A 33 -6.69 -0.39 -5.04
CA GLU A 33 -5.90 -0.07 -6.24
C GLU A 33 -4.54 -0.77 -6.22
N ARG A 34 -3.82 -0.69 -5.10
CA ARG A 34 -2.51 -1.34 -4.96
C ARG A 34 -2.60 -2.86 -4.92
N PHE A 35 -3.59 -3.40 -4.24
CA PHE A 35 -3.82 -4.85 -4.21
C PHE A 35 -4.01 -5.43 -5.61
N LEU A 36 -4.82 -4.78 -6.45
CA LEU A 36 -5.04 -5.21 -7.84
C LEU A 36 -3.76 -5.07 -8.69
N ALA A 37 -3.02 -3.97 -8.52
CA ALA A 37 -1.77 -3.73 -9.23
C ALA A 37 -0.70 -4.77 -8.88
N ILE A 38 -0.46 -5.04 -7.60
CA ILE A 38 0.53 -6.01 -7.13
C ILE A 38 0.13 -7.43 -7.57
N ARG A 39 -1.16 -7.78 -7.44
CA ARG A 39 -1.66 -9.08 -7.90
C ARG A 39 -1.46 -9.29 -9.41
N SER A 40 -1.58 -8.23 -10.21
CA SER A 40 -1.32 -8.30 -11.66
C SER A 40 0.17 -8.44 -11.97
N ALA A 41 1.03 -7.74 -11.22
CA ALA A 41 2.48 -7.77 -11.40
C ALA A 41 3.11 -9.13 -11.00
N GLY A 42 2.57 -9.77 -9.93
CA GLY A 42 3.07 -11.01 -9.35
C GLY A 42 2.29 -12.26 -9.80
N LYS A 43 1.74 -12.30 -11.02
CA LYS A 43 1.18 -13.55 -11.56
C LYS A 43 2.31 -14.52 -11.84
N ASP A 44 2.42 -15.57 -11.00
CA ASP A 44 3.42 -16.60 -11.17
C ASP A 44 3.04 -17.57 -12.31
N ASP A 45 3.85 -17.62 -13.37
CA ASP A 45 3.90 -18.74 -14.32
C ASP A 45 5.18 -19.53 -14.04
N LYS A 46 5.01 -20.69 -13.40
CA LYS A 46 6.13 -21.58 -13.03
C LYS A 46 6.93 -22.05 -14.24
N LEU A 47 6.31 -22.10 -15.42
CA LEU A 47 6.94 -22.51 -16.67
C LEU A 47 7.53 -21.33 -17.46
N PHE A 48 7.43 -20.09 -16.94
CA PHE A 48 7.87 -18.90 -17.65
C PHE A 48 9.36 -18.99 -18.03
N MET A 49 10.23 -19.29 -17.06
CA MET A 49 11.67 -19.34 -17.30
C MET A 49 12.06 -20.54 -18.18
N ASP A 50 11.37 -21.66 -18.08
CA ASP A 50 11.62 -22.82 -18.95
C ASP A 50 11.32 -22.48 -20.41
N ARG A 51 10.21 -21.82 -20.68
CA ARG A 51 9.87 -21.35 -22.04
C ARG A 51 10.86 -20.33 -22.57
N ILE A 52 11.30 -19.39 -21.73
CA ILE A 52 12.35 -18.42 -22.14
C ILE A 52 13.64 -19.17 -22.50
N ARG A 53 14.06 -20.14 -21.68
CA ARG A 53 15.23 -21.00 -21.96
C ARG A 53 15.09 -21.72 -23.30
N ASP A 54 13.93 -22.30 -23.59
CA ASP A 54 13.67 -23.02 -24.85
C ASP A 54 13.75 -22.09 -26.06
N TYR A 55 13.16 -20.89 -25.99
CA TYR A 55 13.27 -19.91 -27.08
C TYR A 55 14.70 -19.47 -27.33
N LEU A 56 15.48 -19.23 -26.26
CA LEU A 56 16.84 -18.77 -26.38
C LEU A 56 17.78 -19.88 -26.91
N LYS A 57 17.60 -21.12 -26.49
CA LYS A 57 18.33 -22.28 -27.05
C LYS A 57 18.08 -22.50 -28.54
N ASN A 58 16.86 -22.15 -29.01
CA ASN A 58 16.51 -22.24 -30.43
C ASN A 58 16.88 -20.97 -31.22
N ASN A 59 17.61 -20.00 -30.64
CA ASN A 59 17.94 -18.72 -31.23
C ASN A 59 16.72 -17.87 -31.67
N ASP A 60 15.54 -18.15 -31.10
CA ASP A 60 14.30 -17.43 -31.39
C ASP A 60 14.05 -16.27 -30.40
N VAL A 61 14.92 -15.28 -30.47
CA VAL A 61 14.87 -14.08 -29.64
C VAL A 61 13.54 -13.30 -29.83
N LYS A 62 12.98 -13.31 -31.03
CA LYS A 62 11.71 -12.60 -31.33
C LYS A 62 10.53 -13.21 -30.59
N SER A 63 10.43 -14.54 -30.59
CA SER A 63 9.37 -15.25 -29.85
C SER A 63 9.52 -15.08 -28.35
N ALA A 64 10.76 -15.11 -27.82
CA ALA A 64 11.02 -14.83 -26.40
C ALA A 64 10.52 -13.43 -25.97
N ILE A 65 10.82 -12.37 -26.74
CA ILE A 65 10.36 -11.02 -26.47
C ILE A 65 8.83 -10.94 -26.55
N ASN A 66 8.21 -11.52 -27.57
CA ASN A 66 6.75 -11.52 -27.72
C ASN A 66 6.06 -12.26 -26.56
N PHE A 67 6.65 -13.37 -26.11
CA PHE A 67 6.15 -14.11 -24.95
C PHE A 67 6.21 -13.27 -23.67
N CYS A 68 7.31 -12.56 -23.42
CA CYS A 68 7.43 -11.63 -22.30
C CYS A 68 6.35 -10.55 -22.34
N ARG A 69 6.12 -9.93 -23.52
CA ARG A 69 5.09 -8.88 -23.69
C ARG A 69 3.69 -9.39 -23.43
N ASN A 70 3.37 -10.59 -23.89
CA ASN A 70 2.05 -11.19 -23.69
C ASN A 70 1.81 -11.58 -22.22
N THR A 71 2.85 -11.99 -21.51
CA THR A 71 2.77 -12.34 -20.09
C THR A 71 2.55 -11.10 -19.22
N ASN A 72 3.20 -9.97 -19.56
CA ASN A 72 3.01 -8.65 -18.96
C ASN A 72 3.07 -8.60 -17.43
N THR A 73 3.91 -9.44 -16.81
CA THR A 73 4.25 -9.37 -15.37
C THR A 73 5.50 -8.53 -15.15
N ALA A 74 5.79 -8.15 -13.91
CA ALA A 74 7.00 -7.41 -13.57
C ALA A 74 8.27 -8.18 -13.97
N ALA A 75 8.31 -9.48 -13.66
CA ALA A 75 9.41 -10.35 -14.06
C ALA A 75 9.54 -10.44 -15.59
N ALA A 76 8.42 -10.56 -16.32
CA ALA A 76 8.46 -10.65 -17.78
C ALA A 76 9.02 -9.37 -18.43
N ARG A 77 8.65 -8.17 -17.94
CA ARG A 77 9.21 -6.90 -18.44
C ARG A 77 10.69 -6.78 -18.15
N MET A 78 11.13 -7.25 -16.99
CA MET A 78 12.54 -7.26 -16.60
C MET A 78 13.36 -8.21 -17.51
N ILE A 79 12.88 -9.44 -17.74
CA ILE A 79 13.53 -10.42 -18.62
C ILE A 79 13.51 -9.95 -20.09
N GLU A 80 12.43 -9.34 -20.58
CA GLU A 80 12.38 -8.71 -21.91
C GLU A 80 13.53 -7.71 -22.09
N ARG A 81 13.79 -6.91 -21.04
CA ARG A 81 14.90 -5.95 -21.06
C ARG A 81 16.26 -6.62 -21.13
N GLY A 82 16.46 -7.72 -20.40
CA GLY A 82 17.68 -8.54 -20.48
C GLY A 82 17.87 -9.13 -21.86
N ILE A 83 16.84 -9.78 -22.43
CA ILE A 83 16.88 -10.36 -23.78
C ILE A 83 17.23 -9.29 -24.84
N SER A 84 16.67 -8.08 -24.71
CA SER A 84 16.98 -6.97 -25.63
C SER A 84 18.43 -6.49 -25.58
N ARG A 85 19.21 -6.91 -24.58
CA ARG A 85 20.63 -6.60 -24.40
C ARG A 85 21.55 -7.78 -24.66
N MET A 86 21.02 -8.92 -25.08
CA MET A 86 21.84 -10.09 -25.44
C MET A 86 22.86 -9.72 -26.53
N GLY A 87 24.07 -10.31 -26.44
CA GLY A 87 25.21 -9.97 -27.27
C GLY A 87 26.05 -8.80 -26.73
N LYS A 88 25.69 -8.23 -25.57
CA LYS A 88 26.51 -7.28 -24.81
C LYS A 88 27.16 -7.97 -23.62
N PRO A 89 28.19 -7.35 -22.99
CA PRO A 89 28.81 -7.91 -21.80
C PRO A 89 27.76 -8.25 -20.71
N ALA A 90 27.94 -9.35 -20.01
CA ALA A 90 27.01 -9.83 -18.97
C ALA A 90 26.69 -8.75 -17.92
N SER A 91 27.68 -7.91 -17.57
CA SER A 91 27.47 -6.78 -16.64
C SER A 91 26.47 -5.72 -17.14
N GLU A 92 26.43 -5.46 -18.47
CA GLU A 92 25.44 -4.55 -19.04
C GLU A 92 24.02 -5.16 -19.04
N ILE A 93 23.93 -6.47 -19.28
CA ILE A 93 22.66 -7.21 -19.24
C ILE A 93 22.12 -7.17 -17.82
N GLN A 94 22.94 -7.54 -16.84
CA GLN A 94 22.58 -7.52 -15.43
C GLN A 94 22.12 -6.13 -14.98
N THR A 95 22.88 -5.09 -15.28
CA THR A 95 22.51 -3.71 -14.95
C THR A 95 21.14 -3.31 -15.55
N ALA A 96 20.87 -3.72 -16.79
CA ALA A 96 19.61 -3.41 -17.45
C ALA A 96 18.40 -4.13 -16.78
N ILE A 97 18.61 -5.36 -16.33
CA ILE A 97 17.62 -6.16 -15.59
C ILE A 97 17.35 -5.51 -14.23
N GLU A 98 18.40 -5.23 -13.45
CA GLU A 98 18.29 -4.62 -12.12
C GLU A 98 17.59 -3.25 -12.16
N ASN A 99 17.97 -2.39 -13.10
CA ASN A 99 17.32 -1.09 -13.27
C ASN A 99 15.83 -1.22 -13.59
N THR A 100 15.47 -2.19 -14.42
CA THR A 100 14.06 -2.44 -14.76
C THR A 100 13.31 -3.02 -13.56
N GLY A 101 13.91 -3.96 -12.83
CA GLY A 101 13.36 -4.51 -11.59
C GLY A 101 13.07 -3.41 -10.56
N ASN A 102 14.05 -2.53 -10.33
CA ASN A 102 13.89 -1.41 -9.39
C ASN A 102 12.74 -0.46 -9.80
N LEU A 103 12.54 -0.21 -11.09
CA LEU A 103 11.42 0.61 -11.59
C LEU A 103 10.07 -0.09 -11.36
N GLU A 104 10.01 -1.41 -11.54
CA GLU A 104 8.80 -2.19 -11.27
C GLU A 104 8.46 -2.18 -9.78
N ILE A 105 9.46 -2.36 -8.91
CA ILE A 105 9.30 -2.29 -7.45
C ILE A 105 8.79 -0.91 -7.04
N ALA A 106 9.43 0.17 -7.50
CA ALA A 106 9.01 1.54 -7.22
C ALA A 106 7.56 1.81 -7.69
N THR A 107 7.15 1.17 -8.80
CA THR A 107 5.77 1.27 -9.30
C THR A 107 4.78 0.55 -8.39
N MET A 108 5.15 -0.59 -7.81
CA MET A 108 4.32 -1.32 -6.84
C MET A 108 4.21 -0.57 -5.51
N GLU A 109 5.29 0.03 -5.04
CA GLU A 109 5.35 0.81 -3.80
C GLU A 109 4.66 2.18 -3.87
N LYS A 110 4.33 2.63 -5.07
CA LYS A 110 3.67 3.92 -5.28
C LYS A 110 2.43 4.05 -4.41
N ARG A 111 2.27 5.18 -3.70
CA ARG A 111 1.18 5.50 -2.76
C ARG A 111 1.18 4.72 -1.43
N LEU A 112 2.02 3.72 -1.22
CA LEU A 112 2.19 3.07 0.09
C LEU A 112 2.58 4.06 1.19
N PRO A 113 3.48 5.04 0.96
CA PRO A 113 3.78 6.05 1.97
C PRO A 113 2.56 6.85 2.45
N VAL A 114 1.58 7.09 1.56
CA VAL A 114 0.33 7.77 1.95
C VAL A 114 -0.49 6.89 2.89
N LEU A 115 -0.58 5.58 2.61
CA LEU A 115 -1.28 4.63 3.47
C LEU A 115 -0.61 4.52 4.85
N ALA A 116 0.72 4.49 4.89
CA ALA A 116 1.49 4.52 6.13
C ALA A 116 1.25 5.82 6.92
N THR A 117 1.17 6.96 6.23
CA THR A 117 0.86 8.26 6.85
C THR A 117 -0.54 8.25 7.47
N ILE A 118 -1.54 7.67 6.79
CA ILE A 118 -2.89 7.53 7.33
C ILE A 118 -2.88 6.62 8.56
N ALA A 119 -2.16 5.51 8.51
CA ALA A 119 -2.06 4.56 9.62
C ALA A 119 -1.53 5.22 10.91
N GLY A 120 -0.50 6.06 10.80
CA GLY A 120 0.04 6.80 11.94
C GLY A 120 -0.72 8.09 12.26
N GLY A 121 -1.20 8.79 11.25
CA GLY A 121 -1.84 10.10 11.38
C GLY A 121 -3.28 10.05 11.88
N ALA A 122 -4.07 9.05 11.49
CA ALA A 122 -5.47 8.98 11.90
C ALA A 122 -5.64 8.85 13.42
N PRO A 123 -4.88 8.03 14.16
CA PRO A 123 -4.91 8.01 15.61
C PRO A 123 -4.53 9.35 16.25
N MET A 124 -3.53 10.04 15.69
CA MET A 124 -3.12 11.36 16.18
C MET A 124 -4.20 12.43 15.99
N ILE A 125 -4.90 12.40 14.85
CA ILE A 125 -6.06 13.27 14.57
C ILE A 125 -7.20 12.94 15.52
N GLY A 126 -7.46 11.65 15.80
CA GLY A 126 -8.43 11.23 16.80
C GLY A 126 -8.09 11.73 18.20
N PHE A 127 -6.83 11.61 18.61
CA PHE A 127 -6.35 12.14 19.88
C PHE A 127 -6.43 13.67 19.95
N LEU A 128 -6.10 14.38 18.88
CA LEU A 128 -6.31 15.84 18.78
C LEU A 128 -7.77 16.20 19.03
N GLY A 129 -8.70 15.37 18.56
CA GLY A 129 -10.13 15.55 18.82
C GLY A 129 -10.48 15.47 20.30
N THR A 130 -9.82 14.60 21.08
CA THR A 130 -10.06 14.59 22.54
C THR A 130 -9.57 15.85 23.21
N VAL A 131 -8.39 16.33 22.82
CA VAL A 131 -7.83 17.57 23.41
C VAL A 131 -8.76 18.76 23.11
N ILE A 132 -9.20 18.91 21.86
CA ILE A 132 -10.11 20.00 21.45
C ILE A 132 -11.45 19.90 22.20
N GLY A 133 -12.05 18.70 22.23
CA GLY A 133 -13.35 18.52 22.92
C GLY A 133 -13.29 18.78 24.42
N MET A 134 -12.19 18.39 25.07
CA MET A 134 -11.99 18.70 26.50
C MET A 134 -11.74 20.19 26.74
N VAL A 135 -10.93 20.85 25.91
CA VAL A 135 -10.71 22.30 26.02
C VAL A 135 -12.03 23.06 25.87
N GLU A 136 -12.86 22.67 24.91
CA GLU A 136 -14.17 23.29 24.69
C GLU A 136 -15.10 23.06 25.87
N ALA A 137 -15.15 21.86 26.43
CA ALA A 137 -15.97 21.55 27.60
C ALA A 137 -15.55 22.36 28.82
N PHE A 138 -14.24 22.50 29.11
CA PHE A 138 -13.76 23.31 30.22
C PHE A 138 -13.97 24.82 30.00
N TRP A 139 -13.84 25.28 28.76
CA TRP A 139 -14.10 26.68 28.40
C TRP A 139 -15.58 27.05 28.63
N GLN A 140 -16.50 26.19 28.20
CA GLN A 140 -17.94 26.38 28.45
C GLN A 140 -18.26 26.38 29.96
N MET A 141 -17.66 25.49 30.73
CA MET A 141 -17.82 25.42 32.17
C MET A 141 -17.29 26.67 32.88
N SER A 142 -16.15 27.22 32.44
CA SER A 142 -15.56 28.45 32.97
C SER A 142 -16.47 29.68 32.77
N ASN A 143 -17.20 29.69 31.67
CA ASN A 143 -18.10 30.81 31.34
C ASN A 143 -19.52 30.68 31.95
N ALA A 144 -19.87 29.52 32.53
CA ALA A 144 -21.18 29.26 33.10
C ALA A 144 -21.45 29.91 34.48
N GLY A 145 -20.50 30.70 35.00
CA GLY A 145 -20.72 31.59 36.17
C GLY A 145 -21.12 30.91 37.48
N GLY A 146 -20.64 29.67 37.73
CA GLY A 146 -20.85 28.94 38.98
C GLY A 146 -22.02 27.93 38.97
N ASN A 147 -22.86 27.91 37.96
CA ASN A 147 -23.82 26.82 37.73
C ASN A 147 -23.19 25.80 36.79
N ILE A 148 -22.52 24.80 37.35
CA ILE A 148 -21.88 23.68 36.57
C ILE A 148 -22.97 22.77 36.07
N ASP A 149 -23.26 22.85 34.76
CA ASP A 149 -24.09 21.84 34.10
C ASP A 149 -23.27 20.61 33.75
N ILE A 150 -23.45 19.53 34.50
CA ILE A 150 -22.77 18.23 34.31
C ILE A 150 -23.09 17.67 32.93
N SER A 151 -24.21 18.02 32.32
CA SER A 151 -24.59 17.53 30.98
C SER A 151 -23.69 18.13 29.89
N LEU A 152 -23.29 19.39 29.98
CA LEU A 152 -22.36 20.05 29.05
C LEU A 152 -20.97 19.41 29.12
N LEU A 153 -20.46 19.17 30.33
CA LEU A 153 -19.17 18.51 30.55
C LEU A 153 -19.18 17.09 29.98
N SER A 154 -20.24 16.33 30.27
CA SER A 154 -20.40 14.95 29.77
C SER A 154 -20.47 14.90 28.25
N GLY A 155 -21.14 15.86 27.61
CA GLY A 155 -21.26 15.97 26.15
C GLY A 155 -19.91 16.18 25.47
N GLY A 156 -19.08 17.12 25.98
CA GLY A 156 -17.75 17.37 25.45
C GLY A 156 -16.77 16.20 25.61
N ILE A 157 -16.81 15.53 26.79
CA ILE A 157 -15.99 14.33 27.01
C ILE A 157 -16.43 13.19 26.09
N TYR A 158 -17.74 12.99 25.93
CA TYR A 158 -18.28 11.96 25.06
C TYR A 158 -17.86 12.17 23.60
N GLN A 159 -17.99 13.39 23.07
CA GLN A 159 -17.53 13.76 21.74
C GLN A 159 -16.02 13.52 21.57
N ALA A 160 -15.23 13.90 22.56
CA ALA A 160 -13.80 13.67 22.58
C ALA A 160 -13.44 12.18 22.47
N MET A 161 -14.07 11.32 23.26
CA MET A 161 -13.81 9.87 23.23
C MET A 161 -14.19 9.23 21.89
N ILE A 162 -15.28 9.68 21.26
CA ILE A 162 -15.71 9.16 19.94
C ILE A 162 -14.66 9.43 18.86
N THR A 163 -14.05 10.62 18.85
CA THR A 163 -13.01 10.97 17.85
C THR A 163 -11.79 10.09 17.98
N THR A 164 -11.39 9.75 19.21
CA THR A 164 -10.27 8.82 19.42
C THR A 164 -10.60 7.42 18.96
N VAL A 165 -11.78 6.90 19.27
CA VAL A 165 -12.23 5.58 18.78
C VAL A 165 -12.22 5.54 17.25
N GLY A 166 -12.76 6.60 16.61
CA GLY A 166 -12.76 6.73 15.15
C GLY A 166 -11.35 6.77 14.56
N GLY A 167 -10.46 7.57 15.14
CA GLY A 167 -9.06 7.69 14.72
C GLY A 167 -8.29 6.38 14.83
N LEU A 168 -8.44 5.67 15.96
CA LEU A 168 -7.85 4.36 16.19
C LEU A 168 -8.38 3.32 15.20
N ALA A 169 -9.70 3.27 14.97
CA ALA A 169 -10.28 2.32 14.03
C ALA A 169 -9.71 2.51 12.61
N VAL A 170 -9.67 3.75 12.11
CA VAL A 170 -9.11 4.06 10.78
C VAL A 170 -7.62 3.73 10.74
N GLY A 171 -6.85 4.11 11.76
CA GLY A 171 -5.41 3.88 11.82
C GLY A 171 -5.04 2.40 11.84
N ILE A 172 -5.74 1.59 12.65
CA ILE A 172 -5.50 0.15 12.75
C ILE A 172 -5.80 -0.54 11.41
N ILE A 173 -6.93 -0.24 10.78
CA ILE A 173 -7.27 -0.82 9.47
C ILE A 173 -6.23 -0.44 8.42
N ALA A 174 -5.81 0.83 8.38
CA ALA A 174 -4.80 1.29 7.45
C ALA A 174 -3.43 0.64 7.69
N LEU A 175 -3.05 0.40 8.96
CA LEU A 175 -1.80 -0.27 9.34
C LEU A 175 -1.77 -1.72 8.86
N PHE A 176 -2.84 -2.48 9.10
CA PHE A 176 -2.94 -3.85 8.60
C PHE A 176 -2.93 -3.91 7.08
N ALA A 177 -3.65 -2.99 6.41
CA ALA A 177 -3.66 -2.88 4.96
C ALA A 177 -2.26 -2.59 4.40
N TYR A 178 -1.52 -1.64 5.00
CA TYR A 178 -0.16 -1.30 4.63
C TYR A 178 0.79 -2.51 4.76
N ASN A 179 0.83 -3.13 5.94
CA ASN A 179 1.71 -4.27 6.19
C ASN A 179 1.41 -5.46 5.27
N TYR A 180 0.14 -5.70 4.97
CA TYR A 180 -0.26 -6.74 4.03
C TYR A 180 0.25 -6.47 2.62
N LEU A 181 0.15 -5.22 2.12
CA LEU A 181 0.63 -4.85 0.80
C LEU A 181 2.16 -4.93 0.72
N VAL A 182 2.88 -4.47 1.75
CA VAL A 182 4.35 -4.58 1.83
C VAL A 182 4.77 -6.04 1.73
N ALA A 183 4.20 -6.92 2.55
CA ALA A 183 4.52 -8.35 2.50
C ALA A 183 4.23 -9.00 1.13
N LYS A 184 3.21 -8.51 0.41
CA LYS A 184 2.92 -8.97 -0.95
C LYS A 184 3.95 -8.48 -1.96
N ILE A 185 4.42 -7.24 -1.82
CA ILE A 185 5.50 -6.68 -2.68
C ILE A 185 6.78 -7.47 -2.45
N ASP A 186 7.17 -7.72 -1.20
CA ASP A 186 8.37 -8.50 -0.86
C ASP A 186 8.34 -9.88 -1.52
N GLY A 187 7.17 -10.52 -1.55
CA GLY A 187 7.00 -11.79 -2.27
C GLY A 187 7.25 -11.67 -3.78
N VAL A 188 6.79 -10.60 -4.41
CA VAL A 188 7.04 -10.34 -5.84
C VAL A 188 8.51 -9.99 -6.09
N VAL A 189 9.14 -9.22 -5.19
CA VAL A 189 10.58 -8.87 -5.26
C VAL A 189 11.43 -10.14 -5.24
N ASN A 190 11.21 -11.04 -4.29
CA ASN A 190 11.92 -12.31 -4.21
C ASN A 190 11.77 -13.16 -5.48
N GLU A 191 10.59 -13.15 -6.08
CA GLU A 191 10.33 -13.85 -7.34
C GLU A 191 11.09 -13.21 -8.52
N ILE A 192 11.09 -11.89 -8.61
CA ILE A 192 11.83 -11.12 -9.62
C ILE A 192 13.33 -11.41 -9.52
N GLU A 193 13.89 -11.39 -8.31
CA GLU A 193 15.31 -11.69 -8.05
C GLU A 193 15.67 -13.12 -8.46
N ALA A 194 14.86 -14.11 -8.06
CA ALA A 194 15.09 -15.50 -8.44
C ALA A 194 15.07 -15.71 -9.96
N LYS A 195 14.12 -15.09 -10.67
CA LYS A 195 14.04 -15.16 -12.13
C LYS A 195 15.19 -14.41 -12.81
N SER A 196 15.69 -13.32 -12.21
CA SER A 196 16.88 -12.59 -12.67
C SER A 196 18.11 -13.48 -12.64
N LEU A 197 18.36 -14.15 -11.52
CA LEU A 197 19.47 -15.09 -11.39
C LEU A 197 19.38 -16.24 -12.42
N THR A 198 18.21 -16.86 -12.51
CA THR A 198 17.98 -17.93 -13.50
C THR A 198 18.24 -17.48 -14.94
N PHE A 199 17.85 -16.23 -15.27
CA PHE A 199 18.11 -15.67 -16.60
C PHE A 199 19.60 -15.45 -16.86
N MET A 200 20.33 -14.92 -15.86
CA MET A 200 21.78 -14.74 -15.99
C MET A 200 22.53 -16.05 -16.15
N ASP A 201 22.06 -17.13 -15.48
CA ASP A 201 22.60 -18.49 -15.69
C ASP A 201 22.39 -18.96 -17.15
N ILE A 202 21.19 -18.74 -17.71
CA ILE A 202 20.91 -19.08 -19.11
C ILE A 202 21.82 -18.31 -20.09
N VAL A 203 22.08 -17.03 -19.81
CA VAL A 203 22.98 -16.20 -20.64
C VAL A 203 24.41 -16.71 -20.57
N SER A 204 24.89 -17.09 -19.37
CA SER A 204 26.25 -17.60 -19.19
C SER A 204 26.47 -19.01 -19.76
N GLU A 205 25.42 -19.86 -19.84
CA GLU A 205 25.48 -21.17 -20.50
C GLU A 205 25.59 -21.06 -22.04
N GLY A 206 25.19 -19.92 -22.60
CA GLY A 206 25.17 -19.69 -24.05
C GLY A 206 26.40 -18.99 -24.63
N GLU A 207 27.35 -18.53 -23.79
CA GLU A 207 28.65 -18.01 -24.16
C GLU A 207 29.70 -19.15 -24.19
#